data_ab05e9d84d0abadb97edad365680b872
#
_entry.id   ab05e9d84d0abadb97edad365680b872
#
_cell.length_a   1.000
_cell.length_b   1.000
_cell.length_c   1.000
_cell.angle_alpha   90.00
_cell.angle_beta   90.00
_cell.angle_gamma   90.00
#
_symmetry.space_group_name_H-M   'P 1'
#
loop_
_entity.id
_entity.type
_entity.pdbx_description
1 polymer ?
#
loop_
_entity_poly.entity_id
_entity_poly.type
_entity_poly.pdbx_seq_one_letter_code
_entity_poly.pdbx_strand_id
1 'polypeptide(L)'
;MLIIDSFGRNIYIDKELVGYIGQNVLFIKGNKFADITDDGIISFGPKEIGFVDDDNSIVINDKEVGYIDGDNNFVFYSVNI
;
A
#
# COMPACT_ATOMS: atom_id res chain seq x y z
N MET A 1 3.93 15.07 3.63
CA MET A 1 2.68 14.53 3.07
C MET A 1 3.01 13.47 2.04
N LEU A 2 2.36 12.32 2.16
CA LEU A 2 2.53 11.25 1.17
C LEU A 2 1.79 11.64 -0.10
N ILE A 3 2.45 11.51 -1.25
CA ILE A 3 1.83 11.75 -2.55
C ILE A 3 1.72 10.40 -3.26
N ILE A 4 0.50 9.95 -3.46
CA ILE A 4 0.22 8.73 -4.21
C ILE A 4 -0.14 9.18 -5.62
N ASP A 5 0.78 9.05 -6.56
CA ASP A 5 0.50 9.45 -7.93
C ASP A 5 -0.06 8.29 -8.74
N SER A 6 -0.51 8.59 -9.94
CA SER A 6 -1.18 7.60 -10.77
C SER A 6 -0.21 6.76 -11.60
N PHE A 7 1.10 6.98 -11.44
CA PHE A 7 2.08 6.27 -12.23
C PHE A 7 2.61 5.07 -11.47
N GLY A 8 1.90 4.07 -11.45
CA GLY A 8 2.25 2.79 -10.95
C GLY A 8 3.49 2.69 -10.07
N ARG A 9 3.28 2.73 -8.78
CA ARG A 9 4.34 2.37 -7.85
C ARG A 9 4.31 0.87 -7.68
N ASN A 10 5.46 0.31 -7.36
CA ASN A 10 5.56 -1.13 -7.19
C ASN A 10 5.20 -1.54 -5.77
N ILE A 11 4.72 -2.77 -5.64
CA ILE A 11 4.43 -3.38 -4.35
C ILE A 11 5.32 -4.60 -4.21
N TYR A 12 6.07 -4.66 -3.11
CA TYR A 12 6.94 -5.79 -2.79
C TYR A 12 6.43 -6.48 -1.54
N ILE A 13 6.58 -7.79 -1.48
CA ILE A 13 6.47 -8.53 -0.24
C ILE A 13 7.86 -9.09 0.01
N ASP A 14 8.46 -8.68 1.13
CA ASP A 14 9.84 -8.95 1.42
C ASP A 14 10.70 -8.33 0.30
N LYS A 15 11.32 -9.09 -0.55
CA LYS A 15 12.10 -8.56 -1.66
C LYS A 15 11.53 -8.93 -3.02
N GLU A 16 10.36 -9.50 -3.05
CA GLU A 16 9.74 -9.99 -4.27
C GLU A 16 8.71 -8.98 -4.77
N LEU A 17 8.80 -8.63 -6.04
CA LEU A 17 7.81 -7.77 -6.68
C LEU A 17 6.51 -8.56 -6.87
N VAL A 18 5.43 -8.10 -6.24
CA VAL A 18 4.15 -8.82 -6.28
C VAL A 18 3.01 -8.01 -6.86
N GLY A 19 3.19 -6.71 -7.08
CA GLY A 19 2.10 -5.91 -7.59
C GLY A 19 2.48 -4.47 -7.86
N TYR A 20 1.46 -3.65 -7.97
CA TYR A 20 1.66 -2.24 -8.28
C TYR A 20 0.46 -1.43 -7.79
N ILE A 21 0.65 -0.11 -7.74
CA ILE A 21 -0.41 0.84 -7.41
C ILE A 21 -0.72 1.63 -8.67
N GLY A 22 -1.94 1.60 -9.12
CA GLY A 22 -2.37 2.37 -10.26
C GLY A 22 -3.68 3.07 -9.97
N GLN A 23 -3.75 4.37 -10.19
CA GLN A 23 -4.97 5.16 -10.04
C GLN A 23 -5.64 4.96 -8.67
N ASN A 24 -4.82 5.00 -7.61
CA ASN A 24 -5.31 4.88 -6.24
C ASN A 24 -5.89 3.49 -5.92
N VAL A 25 -5.40 2.47 -6.60
CA VAL A 25 -5.78 1.08 -6.35
C VAL A 25 -4.52 0.25 -6.16
N LEU A 26 -4.53 -0.58 -5.13
CA LEU A 26 -3.45 -1.54 -4.87
C LEU A 26 -3.78 -2.86 -5.57
N PHE A 27 -2.90 -3.29 -6.47
CA PHE A 27 -3.05 -4.58 -7.16
C PHE A 27 -1.95 -5.52 -6.68
N ILE A 28 -2.32 -6.73 -6.29
CA ILE A 28 -1.37 -7.77 -5.90
C ILE A 28 -1.69 -9.01 -6.73
N LYS A 29 -0.66 -9.48 -7.45
CA LYS A 29 -0.77 -10.68 -8.30
C LYS A 29 -1.91 -10.56 -9.30
N GLY A 30 -2.10 -9.37 -9.85
CA GLY A 30 -3.11 -9.12 -10.86
C GLY A 30 -4.52 -8.88 -10.35
N ASN A 31 -4.72 -8.94 -9.04
CA ASN A 31 -6.04 -8.76 -8.43
C ASN A 31 -6.06 -7.50 -7.59
N LYS A 32 -7.20 -6.82 -7.59
CA LYS A 32 -7.38 -5.66 -6.73
C LYS A 32 -7.35 -6.11 -5.27
N PHE A 33 -6.44 -5.50 -4.50
CA PHE A 33 -6.36 -5.74 -3.07
C PHE A 33 -7.17 -4.70 -2.31
N ALA A 34 -6.97 -3.43 -2.59
CA ALA A 34 -7.62 -2.35 -1.83
C ALA A 34 -7.53 -1.04 -2.61
N ASP A 35 -8.27 -0.05 -2.15
CA ASP A 35 -8.16 1.33 -2.62
C ASP A 35 -7.25 2.10 -1.67
N ILE A 36 -6.60 3.14 -2.17
CA ILE A 36 -5.80 4.02 -1.33
C ILE A 36 -6.03 5.47 -1.77
N THR A 37 -6.23 6.35 -0.80
CA THR A 37 -6.42 7.78 -1.08
C THR A 37 -5.08 8.50 -1.14
N ASP A 38 -5.10 9.74 -1.62
CA ASP A 38 -3.90 10.58 -1.63
C ASP A 38 -3.39 10.88 -0.22
N ASP A 39 -4.26 10.79 0.78
CA ASP A 39 -3.90 10.97 2.18
C ASP A 39 -3.35 9.70 2.81
N GLY A 40 -3.29 8.61 2.06
CA GLY A 40 -2.75 7.36 2.57
C GLY A 40 -3.75 6.48 3.30
N ILE A 41 -5.06 6.71 3.13
CA ILE A 41 -6.08 5.87 3.75
C ILE A 41 -6.34 4.66 2.85
N ILE A 42 -6.25 3.47 3.43
CA ILE A 42 -6.44 2.21 2.70
C ILE A 42 -7.81 1.65 3.05
N SER A 43 -8.57 1.27 2.04
CA SER A 43 -9.94 0.82 2.25
C SER A 43 -10.35 -0.31 1.31
N PHE A 44 -11.30 -1.10 1.77
CA PHE A 44 -12.03 -2.08 0.96
C PHE A 44 -13.43 -1.53 0.73
N GLY A 45 -13.70 -1.03 -0.49
CA GLY A 45 -14.97 -0.37 -0.74
C GLY A 45 -15.22 0.73 0.29
N PRO A 46 -16.34 0.75 0.99
CA PRO A 46 -16.62 1.79 1.97
C PRO A 46 -15.91 1.58 3.31
N LYS A 47 -15.23 0.45 3.50
CA LYS A 47 -14.63 0.13 4.79
C LYS A 47 -13.16 0.50 4.82
N GLU A 48 -12.78 1.41 5.70
CA GLU A 48 -11.37 1.73 5.93
C GLU A 48 -10.71 0.61 6.70
N ILE A 49 -9.58 0.08 6.17
CA ILE A 49 -8.87 -1.02 6.81
C ILE A 49 -7.50 -0.60 7.33
N GLY A 50 -6.98 0.53 6.89
CA GLY A 50 -5.64 0.94 7.34
C GLY A 50 -5.24 2.29 6.78
N PHE A 51 -3.97 2.60 6.96
CA PHE A 51 -3.43 3.90 6.54
C PHE A 51 -1.92 3.84 6.46
N VAL A 52 -1.34 4.85 5.81
CA VAL A 52 0.11 5.08 5.82
C VAL A 52 0.34 6.25 6.77
N ASP A 53 1.16 6.05 7.79
CA ASP A 53 1.39 7.10 8.79
C ASP A 53 2.53 8.04 8.38
N ASP A 54 2.80 9.03 9.24
CA ASP A 54 3.80 10.06 8.93
C ASP A 54 5.23 9.52 8.88
N ASP A 55 5.46 8.35 9.43
CA ASP A 55 6.78 7.70 9.40
C ASP A 55 6.93 6.78 8.19
N ASN A 56 5.98 6.83 7.27
CA ASN A 56 5.93 5.95 6.10
C ASN A 56 5.76 4.48 6.47
N SER A 57 5.15 4.22 7.61
CA SER A 57 4.74 2.86 7.98
C SER A 57 3.35 2.57 7.44
N ILE A 58 3.15 1.36 6.96
CA ILE A 58 1.84 0.92 6.46
C ILE A 58 1.17 0.14 7.58
N VAL A 59 0.00 0.60 8.00
CA VAL A 59 -0.73 0.00 9.11
C VAL A 59 -2.06 -0.54 8.59
N ILE A 60 -2.34 -1.80 8.84
CA ILE A 60 -3.62 -2.43 8.47
C ILE A 60 -4.12 -3.19 9.69
N ASN A 61 -5.38 -2.93 10.07
CA ASN A 61 -6.00 -3.54 11.24
C ASN A 61 -5.18 -3.33 12.50
N ASP A 62 -4.69 -2.10 12.68
CA ASP A 62 -3.92 -1.68 13.86
C ASP A 62 -2.54 -2.33 13.98
N LYS A 63 -2.05 -2.94 12.90
CA LYS A 63 -0.71 -3.54 12.90
C LYS A 63 0.13 -2.94 11.79
N GLU A 64 1.39 -2.66 12.10
CA GLU A 64 2.32 -2.27 11.06
C GLU A 64 2.64 -3.51 10.21
N VAL A 65 2.34 -3.43 8.91
CA VAL A 65 2.51 -4.55 8.00
C VAL A 65 3.55 -4.29 6.93
N GLY A 66 4.11 -3.08 6.89
CA GLY A 66 5.10 -2.72 5.90
C GLY A 66 5.52 -1.27 6.01
N TYR A 67 6.17 -0.77 4.97
CA TYR A 67 6.64 0.60 4.93
C TYR A 67 6.74 1.09 3.48
N ILE A 68 6.90 2.40 3.33
CA ILE A 68 7.17 3.04 2.04
C ILE A 68 8.68 3.24 1.96
N ASP A 69 9.33 2.71 0.93
CA ASP A 69 10.78 2.82 0.80
C ASP A 69 11.20 4.15 0.19
N GLY A 70 12.51 4.34 -0.01
CA GLY A 70 13.07 5.58 -0.54
C GLY A 70 12.65 5.90 -1.96
N ASP A 71 12.17 4.93 -2.71
CA ASP A 71 11.67 5.12 -4.08
C ASP A 71 10.15 5.19 -4.11
N ASN A 72 9.52 5.29 -2.94
CA ASN A 72 8.07 5.37 -2.78
C ASN A 72 7.34 4.08 -3.17
N ASN A 73 8.02 2.95 -3.13
CA ASN A 73 7.38 1.67 -3.32
C ASN A 73 6.80 1.18 -1.99
N PHE A 74 5.72 0.41 -2.08
CA PHE A 74 5.14 -0.22 -0.90
C PHE A 74 5.86 -1.55 -0.66
N VAL A 75 6.36 -1.73 0.55
CA VAL A 75 7.05 -2.96 0.94
C VAL A 75 6.33 -3.56 2.13
N PHE A 76 5.74 -4.73 1.95
CA PHE A 76 5.07 -5.44 3.03
C PHE A 76 6.01 -6.49 3.62
N TYR A 77 5.92 -6.70 4.93
CA TYR A 77 6.85 -7.60 5.63
C TYR A 77 6.57 -9.07 5.33
N SER A 78 5.30 -9.41 5.09
CA SER A 78 4.94 -10.79 4.88
C SER A 78 3.70 -10.90 4.01
N VAL A 79 3.35 -12.14 3.68
CA VAL A 79 2.20 -12.41 2.81
C VAL A 79 0.85 -12.41 3.52
N ASN A 80 0.82 -12.16 4.81
CA ASN A 80 -0.41 -12.22 5.59
C ASN A 80 -1.15 -10.89 5.56
N ILE A 81 -1.49 -10.48 4.39
CA ILE A 81 -2.25 -9.26 4.19
C ILE A 81 -3.48 -9.55 3.34
#